data_a2fb0aa2c312cab0d5539d1d942a07cc
#
_entry.id   a2fb0aa2c312cab0d5539d1d942a07cc
#
_cell.length_a   1.000
_cell.length_b   1.000
_cell.length_c   1.000
_cell.angle_alpha   90.00
_cell.angle_beta   90.00
_cell.angle_gamma   90.00
#
_symmetry.space_group_name_H-M   'P 1'
#
loop_
_entity.id
_entity.type
_entity.pdbx_description
1 polymer ?
#
loop_
_entity_poly.entity_id
_entity_poly.type
_entity_poly.pdbx_seq_one_letter_code
_entity_poly.pdbx_strand_id
1 'polypeptide(L)'
;RNFVKLSLNKKAFRHEGEKMVFGAFYDPFVQEANRQLREIVIQRRYINESILFDFQQFLFNSLNNLCIRTLIYEMHICGQEGVLRGNESEQYQYYIDHFLKDKQYLNDLFSLYPVLERRINEIIQNAIDIYKEVIERIEKDADVLMKKFNITEKGFVVNHLSTDFSDSHKKGRRVFCVEFVSGDKILYKPRSLQNE
;
A
#
# COMPACT_ATOMS: atom_id res chain seq x y z
N ARG A 1 -24.20 -4.69 2.85
CA ARG A 1 -24.42 -3.30 2.32
C ARG A 1 -23.18 -2.42 2.52
N ASN A 2 -22.03 -2.87 2.01
CA ASN A 2 -20.74 -2.18 2.23
C ASN A 2 -20.30 -1.33 1.02
N PHE A 3 -21.13 -1.26 -0.05
CA PHE A 3 -20.78 -0.56 -1.29
C PHE A 3 -21.75 0.58 -1.61
N VAL A 4 -21.20 1.74 -1.99
CA VAL A 4 -21.95 2.96 -2.39
C VAL A 4 -21.35 3.51 -3.68
N LYS A 5 -22.17 3.89 -4.65
CA LYS A 5 -21.71 4.49 -5.92
C LYS A 5 -21.24 5.93 -5.69
N LEU A 6 -20.07 6.29 -6.26
CA LEU A 6 -19.58 7.66 -6.30
C LEU A 6 -20.11 8.38 -7.55
N SER A 7 -20.77 9.52 -7.32
CA SER A 7 -21.28 10.38 -8.39
C SER A 7 -20.34 11.53 -8.77
N LEU A 8 -19.12 11.57 -8.26
CA LEU A 8 -18.19 12.69 -8.44
C LEU A 8 -16.97 12.31 -9.26
N ASN A 9 -16.80 13.05 -10.38
CA ASN A 9 -15.62 13.05 -11.25
C ASN A 9 -14.44 13.78 -10.56
N LYS A 10 -13.94 13.28 -9.44
CA LYS A 10 -12.65 13.73 -8.90
C LYS A 10 -11.56 12.84 -9.45
N LYS A 11 -10.72 13.40 -10.34
CA LYS A 11 -9.44 12.79 -10.74
C LYS A 11 -8.69 12.39 -9.47
N ALA A 12 -8.47 11.10 -9.27
CA ALA A 12 -7.52 10.61 -8.30
C ALA A 12 -6.16 11.21 -8.66
N PHE A 13 -5.54 11.94 -7.74
CA PHE A 13 -4.18 12.45 -7.92
C PHE A 13 -3.24 11.26 -7.94
N ARG A 14 -2.77 10.89 -9.14
CA ARG A 14 -1.65 9.97 -9.31
C ARG A 14 -0.38 10.81 -9.18
N HIS A 15 0.37 10.63 -8.11
CA HIS A 15 1.74 11.06 -8.05
C HIS A 15 2.59 10.05 -8.84
N GLU A 16 2.69 10.23 -10.14
CA GLU A 16 3.68 9.56 -10.98
C GLU A 16 5.01 10.32 -10.82
N GLY A 17 6.02 9.67 -10.25
CA GLY A 17 7.41 10.05 -10.47
C GLY A 17 8.21 10.66 -9.32
N GLU A 18 7.67 10.86 -8.12
CA GLU A 18 8.52 11.21 -6.98
C GLU A 18 9.27 9.96 -6.48
N LYS A 19 10.62 10.01 -6.59
CA LYS A 19 11.49 8.98 -6.03
C LYS A 19 11.32 8.99 -4.51
N MET A 20 10.69 7.94 -3.97
CA MET A 20 10.42 7.87 -2.54
C MET A 20 11.72 7.84 -1.73
N VAL A 21 11.76 8.69 -0.70
CA VAL A 21 12.89 8.74 0.25
C VAL A 21 13.05 7.36 0.90
N PHE A 22 14.29 6.85 0.92
CA PHE A 22 14.63 5.50 1.40
C PHE A 22 13.90 4.34 0.70
N GLY A 23 13.48 4.52 -0.56
CA GLY A 23 12.77 3.49 -1.33
C GLY A 23 13.48 2.13 -1.35
N ALA A 24 14.82 2.12 -1.41
CA ALA A 24 15.62 0.90 -1.39
C ALA A 24 15.46 0.07 -0.10
N PHE A 25 15.14 0.71 1.03
CA PHE A 25 14.85 0.01 2.28
C PHE A 25 13.48 -0.69 2.23
N TYR A 26 12.49 -0.04 1.62
CA TYR A 26 11.12 -0.58 1.57
C TYR A 26 10.93 -1.63 0.47
N ASP A 27 11.71 -1.54 -0.61
CA ASP A 27 11.51 -2.31 -1.84
C ASP A 27 11.44 -3.84 -1.60
N PRO A 28 12.33 -4.48 -0.82
CA PRO A 28 12.25 -5.92 -0.56
C PRO A 28 10.94 -6.34 0.11
N PHE A 29 10.45 -5.54 1.05
CA PHE A 29 9.18 -5.81 1.75
C PHE A 29 7.98 -5.67 0.81
N VAL A 30 7.99 -4.63 -0.01
CA VAL A 30 6.91 -4.34 -0.96
C VAL A 30 6.85 -5.39 -2.06
N GLN A 31 7.99 -5.81 -2.59
CA GLN A 31 8.05 -6.83 -3.64
C GLN A 31 7.52 -8.17 -3.13
N GLU A 32 7.92 -8.61 -1.93
CA GLU A 32 7.44 -9.86 -1.36
C GLU A 32 5.93 -9.81 -1.06
N ALA A 33 5.44 -8.71 -0.48
CA ALA A 33 4.02 -8.52 -0.24
C ALA A 33 3.20 -8.51 -1.54
N ASN A 34 3.74 -7.86 -2.57
CA ASN A 34 3.11 -7.79 -3.90
C ASN A 34 3.05 -9.16 -4.58
N ARG A 35 4.10 -9.98 -4.42
CA ARG A 35 4.11 -11.36 -4.90
C ARG A 35 2.99 -12.18 -4.26
N GLN A 36 2.81 -12.07 -2.94
CA GLN A 36 1.74 -12.76 -2.21
C GLN A 36 0.35 -12.32 -2.65
N LEU A 37 0.12 -11.01 -2.81
CA LEU A 37 -1.17 -10.50 -3.29
C LEU A 37 -1.44 -10.92 -4.73
N ARG A 38 -0.42 -10.95 -5.58
CA ARG A 38 -0.54 -11.38 -6.98
C ARG A 38 -1.07 -12.81 -7.11
N GLU A 39 -0.64 -13.74 -6.25
CA GLU A 39 -1.15 -15.12 -6.25
C GLU A 39 -2.66 -15.19 -6.01
N ILE A 40 -3.20 -14.22 -5.26
CA ILE A 40 -4.64 -14.09 -5.03
C ILE A 40 -5.32 -13.48 -6.26
N VAL A 41 -4.74 -12.42 -6.82
CA VAL A 41 -5.33 -11.63 -7.92
C VAL A 41 -5.47 -12.44 -9.21
N ILE A 42 -4.43 -13.19 -9.60
CA ILE A 42 -4.42 -13.96 -10.86
C ILE A 42 -5.50 -15.05 -10.93
N GLN A 43 -6.09 -15.43 -9.79
CA GLN A 43 -7.16 -16.43 -9.69
C GLN A 43 -8.56 -15.80 -9.78
N ARG A 44 -8.66 -14.47 -9.94
CA ARG A 44 -9.93 -13.73 -9.89
C ARG A 44 -10.41 -13.33 -11.28
N ARG A 45 -11.71 -13.47 -11.48
CA ARG A 45 -12.36 -13.16 -12.76
C ARG A 45 -12.53 -11.66 -12.99
N TYR A 46 -12.88 -10.94 -11.94
CA TYR A 46 -13.26 -9.54 -12.00
C TYR A 46 -12.21 -8.56 -11.48
N ILE A 47 -10.97 -9.01 -11.31
CA ILE A 47 -9.87 -8.20 -10.78
C ILE A 47 -8.73 -8.14 -11.79
N ASN A 48 -8.33 -6.93 -12.18
CA ASN A 48 -7.18 -6.71 -13.06
C ASN A 48 -5.89 -6.64 -12.22
N GLU A 49 -4.76 -7.13 -12.74
CA GLU A 49 -3.45 -7.04 -12.09
C GLU A 49 -2.97 -5.60 -11.87
N SER A 50 -3.56 -4.62 -12.55
CA SER A 50 -3.27 -3.19 -12.34
C SER A 50 -3.45 -2.72 -10.89
N ILE A 51 -4.31 -3.38 -10.10
CA ILE A 51 -4.48 -3.08 -8.68
C ILE A 51 -3.21 -3.33 -7.85
N LEU A 52 -2.28 -4.17 -8.34
CA LEU A 52 -1.00 -4.43 -7.69
C LEU A 52 -0.14 -3.16 -7.61
N PHE A 53 -0.27 -2.26 -8.58
CA PHE A 53 0.38 -0.95 -8.51
C PHE A 53 -0.20 -0.09 -7.39
N ASP A 54 -1.52 -0.06 -7.25
CA ASP A 54 -2.19 0.69 -6.17
C ASP A 54 -1.80 0.14 -4.79
N PHE A 55 -1.71 -1.20 -4.68
CA PHE A 55 -1.24 -1.87 -3.46
C PHE A 55 0.21 -1.51 -3.12
N GLN A 56 1.11 -1.51 -4.12
CA GLN A 56 2.50 -1.10 -3.91
C GLN A 56 2.59 0.33 -3.38
N GLN A 57 1.89 1.27 -4.00
CA GLN A 57 1.87 2.67 -3.57
C GLN A 57 1.34 2.83 -2.14
N PHE A 58 0.25 2.12 -1.82
CA PHE A 58 -0.31 2.10 -0.48
C PHE A 58 0.69 1.58 0.55
N LEU A 59 1.38 0.48 0.25
CA LEU A 59 2.32 -0.15 1.16
C LEU A 59 3.58 0.70 1.35
N PHE A 60 4.15 1.25 0.26
CA PHE A 60 5.26 2.20 0.34
C PHE A 60 4.94 3.38 1.24
N ASN A 61 3.80 4.03 1.04
CA ASN A 61 3.37 5.16 1.85
C ASN A 61 3.22 4.78 3.33
N SER A 62 2.66 3.61 3.60
CA SER A 62 2.45 3.12 4.97
C SER A 62 3.77 2.82 5.68
N LEU A 63 4.73 2.18 5.00
CA LEU A 63 6.05 1.89 5.52
C LEU A 63 6.90 3.15 5.68
N ASN A 64 6.84 4.08 4.71
CA ASN A 64 7.53 5.35 4.80
C ASN A 64 7.07 6.15 6.02
N ASN A 65 5.76 6.27 6.24
CA ASN A 65 5.21 6.97 7.41
C ASN A 65 5.66 6.35 8.75
N LEU A 66 5.86 5.03 8.79
CA LEU A 66 6.37 4.35 9.98
C LEU A 66 7.88 4.57 10.17
N CYS A 67 8.67 4.41 9.11
CA CYS A 67 10.13 4.20 9.25
C CYS A 67 10.94 5.48 9.03
N ILE A 68 10.42 6.49 8.32
CA ILE A 68 11.21 7.64 7.84
C ILE A 68 11.98 8.35 8.95
N ARG A 69 11.36 8.53 10.12
CA ARG A 69 12.00 9.23 11.24
C ARG A 69 13.18 8.43 11.80
N THR A 70 13.04 7.12 11.91
CA THR A 70 14.11 6.23 12.39
C THR A 70 15.26 6.22 11.39
N LEU A 71 14.98 6.10 10.08
CA LEU A 71 16.02 6.07 9.05
C LEU A 71 16.77 7.40 8.95
N ILE A 72 16.07 8.54 9.07
CA ILE A 72 16.72 9.86 9.12
C ILE A 72 17.62 9.97 10.37
N TYR A 73 17.14 9.51 11.50
CA TYR A 73 17.92 9.54 12.75
C TYR A 73 19.19 8.70 12.63
N GLU A 74 19.09 7.45 12.15
CA GLU A 74 20.24 6.57 11.95
C GLU A 74 21.23 7.14 10.93
N MET A 75 20.76 7.69 9.82
CA MET A 75 21.62 8.37 8.85
C MET A 75 22.37 9.54 9.50
N HIS A 76 21.69 10.30 10.36
CA HIS A 76 22.32 11.41 11.09
C HIS A 76 23.42 10.93 12.06
N ILE A 77 23.19 9.82 12.77
CA ILE A 77 24.22 9.20 13.63
C ILE A 77 25.45 8.81 12.83
N CYS A 78 25.25 8.11 11.69
CA CYS A 78 26.34 7.74 10.77
C CYS A 78 27.13 8.98 10.28
N GLY A 79 26.45 10.10 10.06
CA GLY A 79 27.08 11.38 9.72
C GLY A 79 27.92 11.95 10.85
N GLN A 80 27.42 11.94 12.09
CA GLN A 80 28.16 12.41 13.27
C GLN A 80 29.40 11.56 13.59
N GLU A 81 29.33 10.26 13.34
CA GLU A 81 30.45 9.32 13.48
C GLU A 81 31.49 9.48 12.37
N GLY A 82 31.26 10.37 11.40
CA GLY A 82 32.18 10.64 10.30
C GLY A 82 32.26 9.52 9.23
N VAL A 83 31.31 8.60 9.26
CA VAL A 83 31.23 7.50 8.29
C VAL A 83 30.71 8.00 6.96
N LEU A 84 29.75 8.95 6.98
CA LEU A 84 29.22 9.59 5.78
C LEU A 84 30.04 10.85 5.45
N ARG A 85 30.51 10.93 4.18
CA ARG A 85 31.34 12.04 3.70
C ARG A 85 30.71 12.70 2.48
N GLY A 86 31.10 13.96 2.22
CA GLY A 86 30.59 14.72 1.09
C GLY A 86 29.41 15.62 1.44
N ASN A 87 28.72 16.11 0.42
CA ASN A 87 27.49 16.90 0.57
C ASN A 87 26.29 16.01 0.95
N GLU A 88 25.16 16.62 1.32
CA GLU A 88 23.95 15.90 1.76
C GLU A 88 23.46 14.82 0.78
N SER A 89 23.51 15.10 -0.52
CA SER A 89 23.09 14.13 -1.55
C SER A 89 24.03 12.93 -1.63
N GLU A 90 25.34 13.17 -1.51
CA GLU A 90 26.37 12.11 -1.51
C GLU A 90 26.26 11.26 -0.24
N GLN A 91 26.06 11.86 0.91
CA GLN A 91 25.83 11.17 2.18
C GLN A 91 24.57 10.30 2.14
N TYR A 92 23.47 10.84 1.60
CA TYR A 92 22.22 10.10 1.42
C TYR A 92 22.40 8.89 0.50
N GLN A 93 23.04 9.08 -0.67
CA GLN A 93 23.27 7.98 -1.60
C GLN A 93 24.22 6.92 -1.01
N TYR A 94 25.26 7.35 -0.30
CA TYR A 94 26.20 6.44 0.38
C TYR A 94 25.47 5.61 1.44
N TYR A 95 24.58 6.23 2.24
CA TYR A 95 23.80 5.54 3.27
C TYR A 95 22.88 4.48 2.65
N ILE A 96 22.21 4.79 1.55
CA ILE A 96 21.39 3.80 0.84
C ILE A 96 22.23 2.64 0.32
N ASP A 97 23.35 2.93 -0.35
CA ASP A 97 24.09 1.91 -1.07
C ASP A 97 24.93 1.00 -0.17
N HIS A 98 25.41 1.51 0.96
CA HIS A 98 26.33 0.79 1.84
C HIS A 98 25.72 0.34 3.16
N PHE A 99 24.61 0.94 3.59
CA PHE A 99 23.93 0.57 4.84
C PHE A 99 22.58 -0.10 4.58
N LEU A 100 21.65 0.57 3.87
CA LEU A 100 20.29 0.03 3.71
C LEU A 100 20.20 -1.17 2.77
N LYS A 101 21.27 -1.50 2.04
CA LYS A 101 21.38 -2.73 1.24
C LYS A 101 22.23 -3.82 1.94
N ASP A 102 22.89 -3.48 3.04
CA ASP A 102 23.71 -4.41 3.80
C ASP A 102 22.84 -5.20 4.79
N LYS A 103 22.89 -6.54 4.67
CA LYS A 103 22.08 -7.43 5.52
C LYS A 103 22.48 -7.39 6.99
N GLN A 104 23.79 -7.23 7.26
CA GLN A 104 24.26 -7.18 8.64
C GLN A 104 23.77 -5.91 9.32
N TYR A 105 23.91 -4.77 8.64
CA TYR A 105 23.39 -3.50 9.14
C TYR A 105 21.89 -3.54 9.41
N LEU A 106 21.11 -4.14 8.51
CA LEU A 106 19.66 -4.27 8.72
C LEU A 106 19.33 -5.17 9.92
N ASN A 107 20.07 -6.25 10.14
CA ASN A 107 19.90 -7.09 11.32
C ASN A 107 20.22 -6.33 12.61
N ASP A 108 21.28 -5.54 12.61
CA ASP A 108 21.67 -4.70 13.75
C ASP A 108 20.65 -3.60 14.00
N LEU A 109 20.13 -2.96 12.94
CA LEU A 109 19.05 -1.98 13.01
C LEU A 109 17.79 -2.58 13.64
N PHE A 110 17.35 -3.75 13.21
CA PHE A 110 16.18 -4.40 13.78
C PHE A 110 16.41 -4.94 15.18
N SER A 111 17.63 -5.32 15.52
CA SER A 111 18.00 -5.65 16.89
C SER A 111 17.91 -4.42 17.83
N LEU A 112 18.30 -3.26 17.32
CA LEU A 112 18.18 -1.98 18.04
C LEU A 112 16.73 -1.49 18.12
N TYR A 113 15.94 -1.72 17.05
CA TYR A 113 14.55 -1.31 16.93
C TYR A 113 13.57 -2.49 16.74
N PRO A 114 13.44 -3.42 17.71
CA PRO A 114 12.60 -4.62 17.52
C PRO A 114 11.11 -4.30 17.37
N VAL A 115 10.67 -3.16 17.92
CA VAL A 115 9.29 -2.68 17.73
C VAL A 115 9.07 -2.23 16.29
N LEU A 116 10.08 -1.63 15.64
CA LEU A 116 9.98 -1.20 14.24
C LEU A 116 9.77 -2.40 13.32
N GLU A 117 10.61 -3.42 13.45
CA GLU A 117 10.48 -4.66 12.67
C GLU A 117 9.11 -5.32 12.83
N ARG A 118 8.64 -5.46 14.06
CA ARG A 118 7.31 -6.00 14.34
C ARG A 118 6.21 -5.18 13.66
N ARG A 119 6.29 -3.83 13.73
CA ARG A 119 5.30 -2.94 13.13
C ARG A 119 5.33 -2.98 11.60
N ILE A 120 6.50 -3.14 10.98
CA ILE A 120 6.62 -3.37 9.53
C ILE A 120 5.84 -4.62 9.15
N ASN A 121 6.09 -5.74 9.83
CA ASN A 121 5.41 -7.02 9.55
C ASN A 121 3.89 -6.93 9.76
N GLU A 122 3.43 -6.24 10.82
CA GLU A 122 2.01 -6.00 11.08
C GLU A 122 1.36 -5.16 9.96
N ILE A 123 2.01 -4.12 9.47
CA ILE A 123 1.50 -3.28 8.36
C ILE A 123 1.37 -4.11 7.09
N ILE A 124 2.39 -4.90 6.76
CA ILE A 124 2.40 -5.75 5.56
C ILE A 124 1.25 -6.76 5.63
N GLN A 125 1.14 -7.51 6.73
CA GLN A 125 0.11 -8.52 6.87
C GLN A 125 -1.30 -7.90 6.84
N ASN A 126 -1.52 -6.80 7.56
CA ASN A 126 -2.80 -6.10 7.54
C ASN A 126 -3.15 -5.56 6.14
N ALA A 127 -2.16 -5.10 5.37
CA ALA A 127 -2.38 -4.65 4.00
C ALA A 127 -2.82 -5.79 3.09
N ILE A 128 -2.14 -6.93 3.14
CA ILE A 128 -2.51 -8.12 2.37
C ILE A 128 -3.92 -8.59 2.74
N ASP A 129 -4.21 -8.70 4.04
CA ASP A 129 -5.49 -9.21 4.55
C ASP A 129 -6.66 -8.33 4.12
N ILE A 130 -6.51 -7.00 4.19
CA ILE A 130 -7.59 -6.09 3.81
C ILE A 130 -7.83 -6.05 2.30
N TYR A 131 -6.77 -6.08 1.47
CA TYR A 131 -6.91 -6.17 0.02
C TYR A 131 -7.56 -7.49 -0.37
N LYS A 132 -7.13 -8.62 0.23
CA LYS A 132 -7.76 -9.93 0.04
C LYS A 132 -9.26 -9.89 0.40
N GLU A 133 -9.62 -9.31 1.56
CA GLU A 133 -11.02 -9.19 1.98
C GLU A 133 -11.85 -8.44 0.92
N VAL A 134 -11.36 -7.30 0.44
CA VAL A 134 -12.07 -6.49 -0.57
C VAL A 134 -12.24 -7.26 -1.87
N ILE A 135 -11.17 -7.89 -2.35
CA ILE A 135 -11.16 -8.70 -3.58
C ILE A 135 -12.19 -9.84 -3.48
N GLU A 136 -12.15 -10.61 -2.38
CA GLU A 136 -13.07 -11.73 -2.17
C GLU A 136 -14.53 -11.28 -2.10
N ARG A 137 -14.81 -10.11 -1.51
CA ARG A 137 -16.17 -9.56 -1.45
C ARG A 137 -16.67 -9.09 -2.80
N ILE A 138 -15.82 -8.45 -3.61
CA ILE A 138 -16.18 -8.04 -4.97
C ILE A 138 -16.54 -9.27 -5.82
N GLU A 139 -15.71 -10.31 -5.78
CA GLU A 139 -15.99 -11.55 -6.51
C GLU A 139 -17.27 -12.24 -6.04
N LYS A 140 -17.47 -12.34 -4.73
CA LYS A 140 -18.65 -12.98 -4.14
C LYS A 140 -19.95 -12.25 -4.47
N ASP A 141 -19.92 -10.93 -4.44
CA ASP A 141 -21.12 -10.09 -4.58
C ASP A 141 -21.28 -9.55 -6.03
N ALA A 142 -20.48 -10.04 -7.00
CA ALA A 142 -20.38 -9.53 -8.36
C ALA A 142 -21.75 -9.35 -9.05
N ASP A 143 -22.61 -10.39 -9.08
CA ASP A 143 -23.92 -10.35 -9.72
C ASP A 143 -24.84 -9.30 -9.09
N VAL A 144 -24.81 -9.19 -7.76
CA VAL A 144 -25.60 -8.22 -7.02
C VAL A 144 -25.12 -6.79 -7.29
N LEU A 145 -23.79 -6.59 -7.34
CA LEU A 145 -23.18 -5.29 -7.60
C LEU A 145 -23.43 -4.85 -9.05
N MET A 146 -23.26 -5.73 -10.03
CA MET A 146 -23.56 -5.45 -11.43
C MET A 146 -25.01 -4.99 -11.61
N LYS A 147 -25.95 -5.72 -11.04
CA LYS A 147 -27.38 -5.38 -11.12
C LYS A 147 -27.69 -4.07 -10.36
N LYS A 148 -27.17 -3.90 -9.16
CA LYS A 148 -27.44 -2.73 -8.33
C LYS A 148 -26.92 -1.44 -8.93
N PHE A 149 -25.74 -1.47 -9.53
CA PHE A 149 -25.06 -0.29 -10.06
C PHE A 149 -25.20 -0.14 -11.57
N ASN A 150 -25.91 -1.06 -12.22
CA ASN A 150 -26.13 -1.11 -13.68
C ASN A 150 -24.81 -1.13 -14.46
N ILE A 151 -23.88 -1.98 -14.03
CA ILE A 151 -22.59 -2.19 -14.69
C ILE A 151 -22.67 -3.48 -15.50
N THR A 152 -22.30 -3.43 -16.79
CA THR A 152 -22.26 -4.63 -17.62
C THR A 152 -21.15 -5.57 -17.19
N GLU A 153 -21.28 -6.88 -17.45
CA GLU A 153 -20.26 -7.86 -17.09
C GLU A 153 -18.87 -7.52 -17.66
N LYS A 154 -18.80 -7.06 -18.92
CA LYS A 154 -17.56 -6.63 -19.55
C LYS A 154 -16.95 -5.40 -18.88
N GLY A 155 -17.76 -4.53 -18.31
CA GLY A 155 -17.32 -3.34 -17.58
C GLY A 155 -17.02 -3.59 -16.13
N PHE A 156 -17.47 -4.72 -15.56
CA PHE A 156 -17.30 -5.08 -14.15
C PHE A 156 -15.97 -5.79 -13.88
N VAL A 157 -14.88 -5.19 -14.30
CA VAL A 157 -13.52 -5.61 -13.97
C VAL A 157 -12.86 -4.48 -13.22
N VAL A 158 -12.37 -4.75 -12.01
CA VAL A 158 -11.70 -3.76 -11.17
C VAL A 158 -10.33 -3.42 -11.76
N ASN A 159 -10.13 -2.16 -12.05
CA ASN A 159 -8.89 -1.62 -12.62
C ASN A 159 -8.05 -0.87 -11.59
N HIS A 160 -8.70 -0.25 -10.59
CA HIS A 160 -8.01 0.45 -9.49
C HIS A 160 -8.70 0.21 -8.15
N LEU A 161 -7.88 0.11 -7.11
CA LEU A 161 -8.29 -0.09 -5.73
C LEU A 161 -7.52 0.88 -4.82
N SER A 162 -8.05 2.10 -4.62
CA SER A 162 -7.38 3.14 -3.86
C SER A 162 -8.01 3.39 -2.48
N THR A 163 -7.19 3.87 -1.54
CA THR A 163 -7.58 4.06 -0.13
C THR A 163 -7.48 5.51 0.35
N ASP A 164 -7.38 6.48 -0.56
CA ASP A 164 -7.07 7.89 -0.26
C ASP A 164 -8.21 8.67 0.43
N PHE A 165 -9.32 8.01 0.76
CA PHE A 165 -10.56 8.69 1.18
C PHE A 165 -10.81 8.73 2.68
N SER A 166 -9.97 8.09 3.51
CA SER A 166 -10.19 8.12 4.96
C SER A 166 -8.95 7.81 5.78
N ASP A 167 -8.92 8.36 7.00
CA ASP A 167 -7.98 7.95 8.04
C ASP A 167 -8.15 6.47 8.39
N SER A 168 -7.05 5.83 8.79
CA SER A 168 -7.08 4.43 9.20
C SER A 168 -7.84 4.26 10.51
N HIS A 169 -8.91 3.50 10.48
CA HIS A 169 -9.61 3.04 11.69
C HIS A 169 -9.00 1.72 12.22
N LYS A 170 -9.48 1.27 13.39
CA LYS A 170 -9.00 0.06 14.10
C LYS A 170 -8.53 -1.05 13.16
N LYS A 171 -7.28 -1.52 13.31
CA LYS A 171 -6.59 -2.53 12.48
C LYS A 171 -6.35 -2.14 11.01
N GLY A 172 -6.19 -0.84 10.70
CA GLY A 172 -5.89 -0.39 9.34
C GLY A 172 -7.07 -0.44 8.36
N ARG A 173 -8.29 -0.71 8.82
CA ARG A 173 -9.49 -0.73 7.97
C ARG A 173 -9.78 0.66 7.42
N ARG A 174 -9.74 0.78 6.11
CA ARG A 174 -9.95 2.01 5.35
C ARG A 174 -11.11 1.86 4.37
N VAL A 175 -11.69 2.98 3.95
CA VAL A 175 -12.63 3.00 2.83
C VAL A 175 -11.84 2.85 1.54
N PHE A 176 -12.25 1.91 0.68
CA PHE A 176 -11.68 1.74 -0.65
C PHE A 176 -12.57 2.37 -1.71
N CYS A 177 -11.95 3.06 -2.65
CA CYS A 177 -12.56 3.36 -3.93
C CYS A 177 -12.21 2.24 -4.91
N VAL A 178 -13.24 1.58 -5.39
CA VAL A 178 -13.16 0.53 -6.42
C VAL A 178 -13.52 1.17 -7.74
N GLU A 179 -12.58 1.24 -8.68
CA GLU A 179 -12.79 1.76 -10.02
C GLU A 179 -12.80 0.61 -11.02
N PHE A 180 -13.84 0.53 -11.81
CA PHE A 180 -14.02 -0.50 -12.83
C PHE A 180 -13.53 -0.02 -14.19
N VAL A 181 -13.27 -0.97 -15.09
CA VAL A 181 -12.90 -0.71 -16.50
C VAL A 181 -13.98 0.12 -17.22
N SER A 182 -15.25 0.02 -16.82
CA SER A 182 -16.33 0.87 -17.32
C SER A 182 -16.18 2.36 -16.94
N GLY A 183 -15.28 2.70 -16.01
CA GLY A 183 -15.15 4.03 -15.41
C GLY A 183 -16.08 4.27 -14.22
N ASP A 184 -16.97 3.32 -13.92
CA ASP A 184 -17.80 3.40 -12.71
C ASP A 184 -16.93 3.28 -11.46
N LYS A 185 -17.32 4.05 -10.41
CA LYS A 185 -16.63 4.02 -9.12
C LYS A 185 -17.61 3.74 -8.00
N ILE A 186 -17.26 2.80 -7.14
CA ILE A 186 -18.01 2.49 -5.93
C ILE A 186 -17.11 2.57 -4.70
N LEU A 187 -17.69 2.92 -3.55
CA LEU A 187 -16.99 2.88 -2.27
C LEU A 187 -17.27 1.57 -1.54
N TYR A 188 -16.21 0.89 -1.16
CA TYR A 188 -16.25 -0.20 -0.20
C TYR A 188 -15.98 0.33 1.20
N LYS A 189 -16.93 0.14 2.11
CA LYS A 189 -16.78 0.46 3.54
C LYS A 189 -16.73 -0.84 4.34
N PRO A 190 -15.63 -1.10 5.09
CA PRO A 190 -15.46 -2.37 5.83
C PRO A 190 -16.39 -2.51 7.05
N ARG A 191 -17.19 -1.47 7.39
CA ARG A 191 -18.20 -1.51 8.45
C ARG A 191 -19.59 -1.46 7.84
N SER A 192 -20.52 -2.21 8.47
CA SER A 192 -21.95 -2.07 8.17
C SER A 192 -22.43 -0.68 8.55
N LEU A 193 -23.16 -0.01 7.63
CA LEU A 193 -23.84 1.27 7.89
C LEU A 193 -25.12 1.12 8.72
N GLN A 194 -25.37 -0.06 9.32
CA GLN A 194 -26.61 -0.34 10.05
C GLN A 194 -26.67 0.27 11.46
N ASN A 195 -25.62 0.95 11.92
CA ASN A 195 -25.54 1.56 13.25
C ASN A 195 -25.21 3.07 13.19
N GLU A 196 -25.58 3.76 12.11
CA GLU A 196 -25.63 5.22 12.04
C GLU A 196 -27.07 5.70 11.82
#